data_bb6ea7f2b5bab8318860ded942cc4001
#
_entry.id   bb6ea7f2b5bab8318860ded942cc4001
#
_cell.length_a   1.000
_cell.length_b   1.000
_cell.length_c   1.000
_cell.angle_alpha   90.00
_cell.angle_beta   90.00
_cell.angle_gamma   90.00
#
_symmetry.space_group_name_H-M   'P 1'
#
loop_
_entity.id
_entity.type
_entity.pdbx_description
1 polymer ?
#
loop_
_entity_poly.entity_id
_entity_poly.type
_entity_poly.pdbx_seq_one_letter_code
_entity_poly.pdbx_strand_id
1 'polypeptide(L)'
;MRHAAVAAALSALALVSPAAGQDAKPAPPPPPLQVREIGSLHVGGRVATVEGLPAREITFSPGAPPTRIDPNGQFPVEQMYAQYVKLQEPRARYPLLLWHGGGLTGVTWETTPDGRPGWQMFFLRAGHDVYVGDAMERGRSGWARFPEILPGEPVFRTMGEGWGLFRIGEQSGWNPDPARRVAFPEARFPVAHWDQFMKQGVPRWTTTDRQIQAAYDALVQTVCPCVVVVHSQGGNFGFTAALNAPDKIRALVAIEPSGAPPQAAEAARVKGIPHLVVWGDRIASDPFWTRVRQNIERWQDQIRAAGGGAETLDLPAEGIRGNSHMLMMDANSDEVASRVQRWMESKGLMRD
;
A
#
# COMPACT_ATOMS: atom_id res chain seq x y z
N MET A 1 11.82 -38.29 79.24
CA MET A 1 11.04 -37.12 79.67
C MET A 1 11.65 -35.88 79.05
N ARG A 2 11.08 -35.31 78.04
CA ARG A 2 11.13 -33.87 77.62
C ARG A 2 10.27 -33.74 76.40
N HIS A 3 9.10 -33.14 76.58
CA HIS A 3 8.20 -32.80 75.47
C HIS A 3 8.71 -31.60 74.69
N ALA A 4 8.77 -31.71 73.38
CA ALA A 4 8.98 -30.57 72.50
C ALA A 4 7.69 -30.21 71.79
N ALA A 5 7.22 -28.99 72.06
CA ALA A 5 6.01 -28.44 71.50
C ALA A 5 6.36 -27.93 70.09
N VAL A 6 5.56 -28.34 69.10
CA VAL A 6 5.62 -27.84 67.73
C VAL A 6 4.62 -26.70 67.61
N ALA A 7 5.13 -25.48 67.35
CA ALA A 7 4.31 -24.29 67.04
C ALA A 7 3.96 -24.30 65.57
N ALA A 8 2.68 -24.38 65.23
CA ALA A 8 2.16 -24.21 63.90
C ALA A 8 2.01 -22.73 63.57
N ALA A 9 2.75 -22.24 62.55
CA ALA A 9 2.56 -20.90 62.03
C ALA A 9 1.48 -20.95 60.96
N LEU A 10 0.34 -20.32 61.18
CA LEU A 10 -0.70 -20.07 60.20
C LEU A 10 -0.26 -18.87 59.32
N SER A 11 0.11 -19.14 58.07
CA SER A 11 0.29 -18.10 57.05
C SER A 11 -1.08 -17.70 56.48
N ALA A 12 -1.50 -16.47 56.72
CA ALA A 12 -2.69 -15.88 56.14
C ALA A 12 -2.38 -15.54 54.65
N LEU A 13 -2.95 -16.29 53.72
CA LEU A 13 -3.00 -15.90 52.31
C LEU A 13 -4.01 -14.74 52.15
N ALA A 14 -3.51 -13.56 51.86
CA ALA A 14 -4.34 -12.45 51.42
C ALA A 14 -4.80 -12.71 49.98
N LEU A 15 -6.08 -12.97 49.78
CA LEU A 15 -6.74 -13.02 48.51
C LEU A 15 -6.77 -11.59 47.92
N VAL A 16 -5.89 -11.31 46.97
CA VAL A 16 -5.98 -10.11 46.14
C VAL A 16 -7.10 -10.36 45.14
N SER A 17 -8.27 -9.77 45.36
CA SER A 17 -9.34 -9.73 44.36
C SER A 17 -8.84 -8.93 43.16
N PRO A 18 -8.97 -9.46 41.90
CA PRO A 18 -8.72 -8.65 40.75
C PRO A 18 -9.74 -7.50 40.70
N ALA A 19 -9.25 -6.27 40.66
CA ALA A 19 -10.09 -5.10 40.41
C ALA A 19 -10.85 -5.34 39.10
N ALA A 20 -12.19 -5.41 39.18
CA ALA A 20 -13.04 -5.44 37.99
C ALA A 20 -12.76 -4.18 37.20
N GLY A 21 -12.12 -4.36 36.03
CA GLY A 21 -11.97 -3.31 35.03
C GLY A 21 -13.38 -2.80 34.71
N GLN A 22 -13.62 -1.52 34.92
CA GLN A 22 -14.83 -0.87 34.46
C GLN A 22 -14.94 -1.11 32.97
N ASP A 23 -15.97 -1.85 32.52
CA ASP A 23 -16.31 -2.02 31.12
C ASP A 23 -16.51 -0.62 30.51
N ALA A 24 -15.48 -0.11 29.85
CA ALA A 24 -15.58 1.14 29.13
C ALA A 24 -16.64 0.93 28.05
N LYS A 25 -17.71 1.69 28.12
CA LYS A 25 -18.79 1.67 27.12
C LYS A 25 -18.16 1.82 25.75
N PRO A 26 -18.48 0.95 24.78
CA PRO A 26 -17.90 1.07 23.45
C PRO A 26 -18.13 2.47 22.89
N ALA A 27 -17.09 3.06 22.32
CA ALA A 27 -17.18 4.39 21.72
C ALA A 27 -18.31 4.40 20.68
N PRO A 28 -19.09 5.47 20.57
CA PRO A 28 -20.14 5.56 19.56
C PRO A 28 -19.53 5.40 18.17
N PRO A 29 -20.24 4.77 17.23
CA PRO A 29 -19.73 4.64 15.86
C PRO A 29 -19.44 6.04 15.30
N PRO A 30 -18.39 6.16 14.45
CA PRO A 30 -18.08 7.44 13.84
C PRO A 30 -19.23 7.91 12.95
N PRO A 31 -19.45 9.23 12.80
CA PRO A 31 -20.55 9.77 12.00
C PRO A 31 -20.47 9.31 10.54
N PRO A 32 -21.62 9.19 9.84
CA PRO A 32 -21.66 8.88 8.42
C PRO A 32 -20.85 9.87 7.60
N LEU A 33 -20.24 9.41 6.51
CA LEU A 33 -19.59 10.28 5.53
C LEU A 33 -20.64 10.89 4.60
N GLN A 34 -20.53 12.20 4.36
CA GLN A 34 -21.31 12.92 3.36
C GLN A 34 -20.58 12.81 2.01
N VAL A 35 -21.01 11.89 1.17
CA VAL A 35 -20.40 11.64 -0.15
C VAL A 35 -21.21 12.36 -1.23
N ARG A 36 -20.51 13.12 -2.09
CA ARG A 36 -21.11 13.77 -3.26
C ARG A 36 -21.13 12.85 -4.48
N GLU A 37 -20.05 12.09 -4.67
CA GLU A 37 -19.86 11.29 -5.87
C GLU A 37 -18.97 10.07 -5.58
N ILE A 38 -19.37 8.92 -6.10
CA ILE A 38 -18.55 7.70 -6.21
C ILE A 38 -18.50 7.34 -7.68
N GLY A 39 -17.32 7.12 -8.21
CA GLY A 39 -17.15 6.78 -9.62
C GLY A 39 -15.80 6.14 -9.91
N SER A 40 -15.55 5.96 -11.19
CA SER A 40 -14.27 5.44 -11.68
C SER A 40 -13.95 5.98 -13.06
N LEU A 41 -12.68 5.87 -13.43
CA LEU A 41 -12.20 6.23 -14.76
C LEU A 41 -11.08 5.28 -15.19
N HIS A 42 -10.93 5.12 -16.48
CA HIS A 42 -9.74 4.57 -17.09
C HIS A 42 -8.95 5.69 -17.76
N VAL A 43 -7.63 5.68 -17.62
CA VAL A 43 -6.73 6.69 -18.20
C VAL A 43 -5.55 6.04 -18.89
N GLY A 44 -4.91 6.78 -19.79
CA GLY A 44 -3.79 6.27 -20.57
C GLY A 44 -4.18 5.20 -21.56
N GLY A 45 -3.22 4.34 -21.91
CA GLY A 45 -3.43 3.25 -22.82
C GLY A 45 -3.28 3.61 -24.30
N ARG A 46 -3.37 2.58 -25.10
CA ARG A 46 -3.34 2.63 -26.58
C ARG A 46 -4.17 1.50 -27.18
N VAL A 47 -4.35 1.52 -28.48
CA VAL A 47 -4.89 0.38 -29.22
C VAL A 47 -3.71 -0.46 -29.76
N ALA A 48 -3.72 -1.76 -29.46
CA ALA A 48 -2.82 -2.75 -30.04
C ALA A 48 -3.57 -3.61 -31.06
N THR A 49 -2.90 -4.00 -32.14
CA THR A 49 -3.44 -4.92 -33.14
C THR A 49 -2.73 -6.27 -33.04
N VAL A 50 -3.51 -7.34 -33.07
CA VAL A 50 -3.03 -8.73 -33.13
C VAL A 50 -3.47 -9.32 -34.46
N GLU A 51 -2.57 -10.00 -35.16
CA GLU A 51 -2.83 -10.61 -36.44
C GLU A 51 -2.14 -11.99 -36.57
N GLY A 52 -2.62 -12.82 -37.50
CA GLY A 52 -1.99 -14.10 -37.84
C GLY A 52 -2.24 -15.25 -36.86
N LEU A 53 -3.09 -15.08 -35.87
CA LEU A 53 -3.42 -16.15 -34.95
C LEU A 53 -4.57 -17.03 -35.49
N PRO A 54 -4.54 -18.35 -35.26
CA PRO A 54 -5.61 -19.22 -35.66
C PRO A 54 -6.89 -18.97 -34.84
N ALA A 55 -8.02 -18.97 -35.53
CA ALA A 55 -9.31 -19.02 -34.86
C ALA A 55 -9.48 -20.36 -34.09
N ARG A 56 -10.21 -20.34 -32.99
CA ARG A 56 -10.49 -21.51 -32.16
C ARG A 56 -11.95 -21.57 -31.78
N GLU A 57 -12.45 -22.77 -31.48
CA GLU A 57 -13.78 -22.97 -30.94
C GLU A 57 -13.72 -22.99 -29.40
N ILE A 58 -14.65 -22.30 -28.76
CA ILE A 58 -14.77 -22.19 -27.30
C ILE A 58 -16.21 -22.39 -26.91
N THR A 59 -16.47 -23.23 -25.93
CA THR A 59 -17.79 -23.36 -25.27
C THR A 59 -17.79 -22.46 -24.04
N PHE A 60 -18.54 -21.35 -24.07
CA PHE A 60 -18.57 -20.37 -22.99
C PHE A 60 -19.38 -20.78 -21.76
N SER A 61 -20.36 -21.68 -21.96
CA SER A 61 -21.23 -22.14 -20.87
C SER A 61 -21.53 -23.63 -21.03
N PRO A 62 -21.65 -24.39 -19.95
CA PRO A 62 -22.06 -25.79 -20.02
C PRO A 62 -23.36 -25.95 -20.82
N GLY A 63 -23.35 -26.86 -21.82
CA GLY A 63 -24.49 -27.12 -22.69
C GLY A 63 -24.72 -26.14 -23.85
N ALA A 64 -23.94 -25.04 -23.95
CA ALA A 64 -23.95 -24.17 -25.11
C ALA A 64 -23.16 -24.80 -26.27
N PRO A 65 -23.54 -24.54 -27.53
CA PRO A 65 -22.77 -24.95 -28.68
C PRO A 65 -21.40 -24.24 -28.71
N PRO A 66 -20.35 -24.84 -29.30
CA PRO A 66 -19.08 -24.16 -29.51
C PRO A 66 -19.26 -22.92 -30.39
N THR A 67 -18.56 -21.86 -29.99
CA THR A 67 -18.52 -20.60 -30.74
C THR A 67 -17.12 -20.40 -31.29
N ARG A 68 -17.01 -20.10 -32.57
CA ARG A 68 -15.75 -19.76 -33.21
C ARG A 68 -15.31 -18.37 -32.78
N ILE A 69 -14.12 -18.29 -32.18
CA ILE A 69 -13.46 -17.05 -31.74
C ILE A 69 -12.26 -16.78 -32.62
N ASP A 70 -12.26 -15.62 -33.26
CA ASP A 70 -11.10 -15.08 -33.94
C ASP A 70 -10.33 -14.20 -32.94
N PRO A 71 -9.07 -14.53 -32.60
CA PRO A 71 -8.28 -13.76 -31.67
C PRO A 71 -7.59 -12.53 -32.30
N ASN A 72 -7.75 -12.32 -33.62
CA ASN A 72 -7.17 -11.21 -34.33
C ASN A 72 -8.05 -9.96 -34.23
N GLY A 73 -7.43 -8.78 -34.23
CA GLY A 73 -8.13 -7.52 -34.16
C GLY A 73 -7.48 -6.50 -33.24
N GLN A 74 -8.24 -5.49 -32.87
CA GLN A 74 -7.80 -4.37 -32.06
C GLN A 74 -8.20 -4.55 -30.58
N PHE A 75 -7.24 -4.26 -29.70
CA PHE A 75 -7.41 -4.38 -28.25
C PHE A 75 -7.03 -3.07 -27.55
N PRO A 76 -7.88 -2.50 -26.66
CA PRO A 76 -7.45 -1.45 -25.74
C PRO A 76 -6.52 -2.08 -24.71
N VAL A 77 -5.32 -1.49 -24.52
CA VAL A 77 -4.27 -2.01 -23.66
C VAL A 77 -3.52 -0.87 -22.97
N GLU A 78 -2.78 -1.18 -21.92
CA GLU A 78 -1.90 -0.24 -21.21
C GLU A 78 -2.65 0.88 -20.47
N GLN A 79 -3.97 0.81 -20.35
CA GLN A 79 -4.76 1.71 -19.50
C GLN A 79 -4.60 1.32 -18.02
N MET A 80 -4.81 2.29 -17.12
CA MET A 80 -5.03 2.05 -15.71
C MET A 80 -6.43 2.46 -15.29
N TYR A 81 -6.90 1.85 -14.21
CA TYR A 81 -8.17 2.15 -13.56
C TYR A 81 -7.93 2.98 -12.29
N ALA A 82 -8.83 3.90 -12.00
CA ALA A 82 -8.91 4.55 -10.69
C ALA A 82 -10.36 4.67 -10.26
N GLN A 83 -10.67 4.20 -9.03
CA GLN A 83 -11.92 4.50 -8.35
C GLN A 83 -11.76 5.80 -7.57
N TYR A 84 -12.81 6.60 -7.48
CA TYR A 84 -12.79 7.79 -6.63
C TYR A 84 -14.05 7.90 -5.76
N VAL A 85 -13.84 8.51 -4.61
CA VAL A 85 -14.89 8.98 -3.71
C VAL A 85 -14.65 10.45 -3.44
N LYS A 86 -15.64 11.30 -3.77
CA LYS A 86 -15.58 12.74 -3.52
C LYS A 86 -16.58 13.11 -2.43
N LEU A 87 -16.12 13.87 -1.46
CA LEU A 87 -16.93 14.32 -0.33
C LEU A 87 -17.83 15.48 -0.73
N GLN A 88 -18.94 15.65 -0.01
CA GLN A 88 -19.80 16.82 -0.13
C GLN A 88 -19.03 18.09 0.19
N GLU A 89 -18.27 18.06 1.28
CA GLU A 89 -17.47 19.19 1.78
C GLU A 89 -16.06 18.70 2.12
N PRO A 90 -15.14 18.62 1.14
CA PRO A 90 -13.77 18.23 1.41
C PRO A 90 -13.04 19.32 2.19
N ARG A 91 -12.32 18.92 3.23
CA ARG A 91 -11.44 19.81 4.02
C ARG A 91 -10.04 19.94 3.42
N ALA A 92 -9.63 18.97 2.63
CA ALA A 92 -8.35 19.03 1.93
C ALA A 92 -8.43 19.99 0.74
N ARG A 93 -7.31 20.67 0.44
CA ARG A 93 -7.16 21.54 -0.74
C ARG A 93 -7.08 20.75 -2.04
N TYR A 94 -6.56 19.51 -1.96
CA TYR A 94 -6.25 18.67 -3.11
C TYR A 94 -6.69 17.23 -2.85
N PRO A 95 -7.13 16.48 -3.87
CA PRO A 95 -7.43 15.07 -3.73
C PRO A 95 -6.17 14.25 -3.44
N LEU A 96 -6.34 13.09 -2.80
CA LEU A 96 -5.31 12.08 -2.61
C LEU A 96 -5.39 11.01 -3.70
N LEU A 97 -4.25 10.70 -4.31
CA LEU A 97 -4.08 9.55 -5.18
C LEU A 97 -3.30 8.47 -4.42
N LEU A 98 -3.88 7.30 -4.23
CA LEU A 98 -3.31 6.17 -3.51
C LEU A 98 -2.83 5.10 -4.50
N TRP A 99 -1.51 4.85 -4.58
CA TRP A 99 -0.88 3.92 -5.51
C TRP A 99 -0.23 2.75 -4.77
N HIS A 100 -0.63 1.53 -5.12
CA HIS A 100 -0.22 0.29 -4.46
C HIS A 100 1.20 -0.19 -4.85
N GLY A 101 1.70 -1.19 -4.12
CA GLY A 101 2.98 -1.86 -4.35
C GLY A 101 2.94 -2.94 -5.44
N GLY A 102 4.10 -3.52 -5.70
CA GLY A 102 4.26 -4.59 -6.69
C GLY A 102 3.50 -5.87 -6.35
N GLY A 103 2.80 -6.44 -7.33
CA GLY A 103 2.00 -7.66 -7.15
C GLY A 103 0.73 -7.47 -6.31
N LEU A 104 0.30 -6.22 -6.12
CA LEU A 104 -0.89 -5.83 -5.37
C LEU A 104 -1.83 -5.00 -6.27
N THR A 105 -2.96 -4.57 -5.70
CA THR A 105 -3.97 -3.72 -6.32
C THR A 105 -4.40 -2.61 -5.36
N GLY A 106 -5.35 -1.79 -5.76
CA GLY A 106 -5.96 -0.76 -4.91
C GLY A 106 -6.62 -1.29 -3.63
N VAL A 107 -6.93 -2.58 -3.57
CA VAL A 107 -7.41 -3.26 -2.35
C VAL A 107 -6.49 -3.01 -1.14
N THR A 108 -5.19 -2.78 -1.40
CA THR A 108 -4.22 -2.37 -0.37
C THR A 108 -4.68 -1.18 0.49
N TRP A 109 -5.54 -0.32 -0.03
CA TRP A 109 -6.00 0.88 0.65
C TRP A 109 -7.43 0.80 1.18
N GLU A 110 -8.21 -0.21 0.77
CA GLU A 110 -9.65 -0.29 1.00
C GLU A 110 -10.00 -0.89 2.36
N THR A 111 -9.54 -2.11 2.63
CA THR A 111 -9.86 -2.85 3.86
C THR A 111 -8.66 -3.67 4.30
N THR A 112 -8.36 -3.68 5.59
CA THR A 112 -7.31 -4.52 6.15
C THR A 112 -7.72 -6.00 6.14
N PRO A 113 -6.76 -6.95 6.16
CA PRO A 113 -7.10 -8.37 6.05
C PRO A 113 -7.91 -8.90 7.23
N ASP A 114 -7.90 -8.24 8.37
CA ASP A 114 -8.70 -8.52 9.57
C ASP A 114 -10.04 -7.77 9.60
N GLY A 115 -10.42 -7.11 8.48
CA GLY A 115 -11.74 -6.51 8.28
C GLY A 115 -11.91 -5.08 8.80
N ARG A 116 -10.85 -4.42 9.29
CA ARG A 116 -10.92 -3.01 9.67
C ARG A 116 -10.95 -2.12 8.41
N PRO A 117 -11.53 -0.90 8.46
CA PRO A 117 -11.40 0.07 7.40
C PRO A 117 -9.94 0.40 7.11
N GLY A 118 -9.57 0.50 5.83
CA GLY A 118 -8.22 0.88 5.41
C GLY A 118 -8.03 2.39 5.26
N TRP A 119 -6.88 2.78 4.73
CA TRP A 119 -6.49 4.19 4.60
C TRP A 119 -7.41 5.01 3.66
N GLN A 120 -8.08 4.38 2.70
CA GLN A 120 -9.11 5.07 1.91
C GLN A 120 -10.17 5.68 2.83
N MET A 121 -10.74 4.87 3.73
CA MET A 121 -11.74 5.34 4.68
C MET A 121 -11.16 6.33 5.69
N PHE A 122 -9.94 6.11 6.16
CA PHE A 122 -9.26 7.02 7.07
C PHE A 122 -9.14 8.43 6.46
N PHE A 123 -8.61 8.54 5.24
CA PHE A 123 -8.42 9.85 4.60
C PHE A 123 -9.73 10.49 4.15
N LEU A 124 -10.74 9.72 3.77
CA LEU A 124 -12.10 10.25 3.57
C LEU A 124 -12.61 10.92 4.85
N ARG A 125 -12.47 10.27 6.02
CA ARG A 125 -12.85 10.85 7.33
C ARG A 125 -11.99 12.05 7.70
N ALA A 126 -10.74 12.08 7.29
CA ALA A 126 -9.85 13.23 7.44
C ALA A 126 -10.21 14.40 6.49
N GLY A 127 -11.17 14.21 5.57
CA GLY A 127 -11.71 15.26 4.71
C GLY A 127 -11.08 15.35 3.32
N HIS A 128 -10.42 14.30 2.85
CA HIS A 128 -9.88 14.24 1.50
C HIS A 128 -10.86 13.60 0.51
N ASP A 129 -10.93 14.12 -0.70
CA ASP A 129 -11.36 13.35 -1.86
C ASP A 129 -10.26 12.30 -2.16
N VAL A 130 -10.63 11.05 -2.38
CA VAL A 130 -9.67 9.96 -2.52
C VAL A 130 -9.85 9.22 -3.84
N TYR A 131 -8.73 9.00 -4.54
CA TYR A 131 -8.63 8.18 -5.73
C TYR A 131 -7.75 6.96 -5.43
N VAL A 132 -8.29 5.76 -5.61
CA VAL A 132 -7.57 4.49 -5.45
C VAL A 132 -7.30 3.90 -6.82
N GLY A 133 -6.02 3.85 -7.21
CA GLY A 133 -5.59 3.35 -8.50
C GLY A 133 -5.24 1.86 -8.48
N ASP A 134 -5.64 1.16 -9.54
CA ASP A 134 -5.04 -0.11 -9.95
C ASP A 134 -4.08 0.21 -11.10
N ALA A 135 -2.80 -0.07 -10.94
CA ALA A 135 -1.81 0.14 -11.98
C ALA A 135 -2.18 -0.64 -13.25
N MET A 136 -1.63 -0.25 -14.39
CA MET A 136 -1.71 -1.04 -15.61
C MET A 136 -1.41 -2.52 -15.30
N GLU A 137 -2.14 -3.44 -15.93
CA GLU A 137 -2.06 -4.90 -15.75
C GLU A 137 -2.42 -5.42 -14.33
N ARG A 138 -2.98 -4.56 -13.47
CA ARG A 138 -3.40 -4.92 -12.11
C ARG A 138 -4.90 -4.77 -11.93
N GLY A 139 -5.49 -5.68 -11.17
CA GLY A 139 -6.88 -5.58 -10.71
C GLY A 139 -7.85 -5.18 -11.82
N ARG A 140 -8.53 -4.05 -11.63
CA ARG A 140 -9.58 -3.52 -12.52
C ARG A 140 -9.03 -2.89 -13.83
N SER A 141 -7.72 -2.70 -13.96
CA SER A 141 -7.10 -2.21 -15.20
C SER A 141 -7.11 -3.24 -16.33
N GLY A 142 -7.34 -4.51 -16.00
CA GLY A 142 -7.36 -5.60 -16.96
C GLY A 142 -5.98 -5.99 -17.49
N TRP A 143 -5.95 -7.03 -18.30
CA TRP A 143 -4.72 -7.57 -18.89
C TRP A 143 -4.74 -7.45 -20.40
N ALA A 144 -3.60 -7.08 -20.97
CA ALA A 144 -3.35 -7.31 -22.37
C ALA A 144 -3.01 -8.78 -22.65
N ARG A 145 -3.20 -9.22 -23.89
CA ARG A 145 -2.82 -10.57 -24.29
C ARG A 145 -1.32 -10.79 -24.13
N PHE A 146 -0.95 -11.98 -23.70
CA PHE A 146 0.43 -12.45 -23.70
C PHE A 146 0.54 -13.83 -24.37
N PRO A 147 1.63 -14.11 -25.08
CA PRO A 147 2.83 -13.25 -25.23
C PRO A 147 2.73 -12.19 -26.33
N GLU A 148 1.58 -12.03 -27.02
CA GLU A 148 1.48 -11.25 -28.25
C GLU A 148 1.62 -9.74 -28.04
N ILE A 149 1.10 -9.23 -26.91
CA ILE A 149 1.15 -7.79 -26.57
C ILE A 149 2.10 -7.55 -25.39
N LEU A 150 1.96 -8.31 -24.32
CA LEU A 150 2.89 -8.31 -23.19
C LEU A 150 3.85 -9.49 -23.36
N PRO A 151 5.17 -9.24 -23.47
CA PRO A 151 6.13 -10.33 -23.70
C PRO A 151 6.27 -11.23 -22.48
N GLY A 152 6.16 -12.53 -22.69
CA GLY A 152 6.37 -13.55 -21.66
C GLY A 152 5.22 -13.67 -20.65
N GLU A 153 5.44 -14.52 -19.67
CA GLU A 153 4.50 -14.76 -18.58
C GLU A 153 4.73 -13.77 -17.42
N PRO A 154 3.67 -13.39 -16.70
CA PRO A 154 3.83 -12.58 -15.50
C PRO A 154 4.43 -13.40 -14.35
N VAL A 155 5.10 -12.71 -13.43
CA VAL A 155 5.63 -13.30 -12.20
C VAL A 155 4.51 -13.41 -11.16
N PHE A 156 4.32 -14.61 -10.64
CA PHE A 156 3.43 -14.93 -9.52
C PHE A 156 4.26 -15.03 -8.25
N ARG A 157 3.80 -14.39 -7.19
CA ARG A 157 4.45 -14.48 -5.88
C ARG A 157 3.77 -15.52 -5.01
N THR A 158 4.54 -16.44 -4.45
CA THR A 158 4.02 -17.41 -3.48
C THR A 158 3.73 -16.77 -2.12
N MET A 159 2.87 -17.40 -1.34
CA MET A 159 2.56 -16.95 0.03
C MET A 159 3.81 -16.93 0.92
N GLY A 160 4.71 -17.92 0.74
CA GLY A 160 5.97 -18.00 1.48
C GLY A 160 6.94 -16.88 1.13
N GLU A 161 7.10 -16.53 -0.16
CA GLU A 161 7.92 -15.40 -0.58
C GLU A 161 7.39 -14.08 -0.02
N GLY A 162 6.06 -13.91 -0.03
CA GLY A 162 5.44 -12.72 0.56
C GLY A 162 5.72 -12.60 2.06
N TRP A 163 5.72 -13.73 2.79
CA TRP A 163 5.96 -13.74 4.23
C TRP A 163 7.28 -13.07 4.63
N GLY A 164 8.38 -13.46 3.99
CA GLY A 164 9.69 -12.86 4.21
C GLY A 164 9.78 -11.44 3.66
N LEU A 165 9.38 -11.24 2.39
CA LEU A 165 9.51 -9.95 1.72
C LEU A 165 8.75 -8.83 2.43
N PHE A 166 7.56 -9.11 2.94
CA PHE A 166 6.75 -8.12 3.67
C PHE A 166 7.14 -8.02 5.16
N ARG A 167 8.18 -8.73 5.56
CA ARG A 167 8.71 -8.71 6.94
C ARG A 167 7.67 -9.08 8.00
N ILE A 168 6.86 -10.10 7.70
CA ILE A 168 5.94 -10.69 8.68
C ILE A 168 6.71 -11.59 9.64
N GLY A 169 7.68 -12.35 9.12
CA GLY A 169 8.60 -13.22 9.83
C GLY A 169 9.81 -13.53 8.96
N GLU A 170 10.76 -14.30 9.50
CA GLU A 170 11.82 -14.87 8.67
C GLU A 170 11.22 -15.75 7.57
N GLN A 171 11.86 -15.83 6.40
CA GLN A 171 11.40 -16.70 5.31
C GLN A 171 11.19 -18.14 5.74
N SER A 172 12.07 -18.67 6.62
CA SER A 172 11.99 -20.00 7.21
C SER A 172 10.83 -20.17 8.18
N GLY A 173 10.26 -19.09 8.68
CA GLY A 173 9.08 -19.09 9.57
C GLY A 173 7.76 -19.33 8.84
N TRP A 174 7.75 -19.30 7.51
CA TRP A 174 6.57 -19.64 6.73
C TRP A 174 6.22 -21.12 6.85
N ASN A 175 4.92 -21.42 7.03
CA ASN A 175 4.39 -22.78 6.98
C ASN A 175 2.98 -22.77 6.34
N PRO A 176 2.63 -23.74 5.46
CA PRO A 176 1.28 -23.86 4.93
C PRO A 176 0.22 -24.08 6.02
N ASP A 177 0.58 -24.76 7.11
CA ASP A 177 -0.26 -24.85 8.31
C ASP A 177 -0.15 -23.54 9.13
N PRO A 178 -1.24 -22.77 9.27
CA PRO A 178 -1.23 -21.51 10.00
C PRO A 178 -0.76 -21.63 11.46
N ALA A 179 -1.05 -22.76 12.12
CA ALA A 179 -0.66 -23.00 13.52
C ALA A 179 0.87 -23.16 13.70
N ARG A 180 1.60 -23.40 12.60
CA ARG A 180 3.06 -23.61 12.61
C ARG A 180 3.83 -22.39 12.06
N ARG A 181 3.16 -21.32 11.69
CA ARG A 181 3.80 -20.09 11.21
C ARG A 181 4.49 -19.36 12.35
N VAL A 182 5.69 -18.86 12.09
CA VAL A 182 6.49 -18.09 13.05
C VAL A 182 6.68 -16.67 12.53
N ALA A 183 5.87 -15.76 13.03
CA ALA A 183 6.02 -14.33 12.78
C ALA A 183 7.10 -13.74 13.70
N PHE A 184 7.55 -12.52 13.39
CA PHE A 184 8.37 -11.77 14.34
C PHE A 184 7.62 -11.51 15.64
N PRO A 185 8.27 -11.55 16.81
CA PRO A 185 7.59 -11.48 18.11
C PRO A 185 6.72 -10.22 18.31
N GLU A 186 7.14 -9.09 17.74
CA GLU A 186 6.46 -7.79 17.87
C GLU A 186 5.65 -7.41 16.63
N ALA A 187 5.42 -8.38 15.70
CA ALA A 187 4.73 -8.10 14.44
C ALA A 187 3.36 -7.47 14.68
N ARG A 188 3.13 -6.31 14.10
CA ARG A 188 1.84 -5.61 14.13
C ARG A 188 0.91 -6.02 13.00
N PHE A 189 1.42 -6.73 12.01
CA PHE A 189 0.58 -7.30 10.98
C PHE A 189 -0.40 -8.32 11.60
N PRO A 190 -1.68 -8.36 11.18
CA PRO A 190 -2.67 -9.31 11.69
C PRO A 190 -2.38 -10.73 11.13
N VAL A 191 -1.40 -11.41 11.71
CA VAL A 191 -0.79 -12.67 11.23
C VAL A 191 -1.82 -13.77 10.99
N ALA A 192 -2.85 -13.87 11.83
CA ALA A 192 -3.94 -14.83 11.67
C ALA A 192 -4.71 -14.66 10.35
N HIS A 193 -4.63 -13.46 9.73
CA HIS A 193 -5.31 -13.10 8.50
C HIS A 193 -4.37 -13.06 7.29
N TRP A 194 -3.19 -13.67 7.39
CA TRP A 194 -2.22 -13.73 6.28
C TRP A 194 -2.81 -14.33 5.00
N ASP A 195 -3.57 -15.42 5.13
CA ASP A 195 -4.20 -16.06 3.98
C ASP A 195 -5.24 -15.16 3.32
N GLN A 196 -5.96 -14.37 4.11
CA GLN A 196 -6.88 -13.36 3.57
C GLN A 196 -6.13 -12.22 2.86
N PHE A 197 -5.01 -11.78 3.43
CA PHE A 197 -4.17 -10.76 2.80
C PHE A 197 -3.64 -11.23 1.43
N MET A 198 -3.13 -12.46 1.34
CA MET A 198 -2.52 -12.97 0.11
C MET A 198 -3.51 -13.15 -1.05
N LYS A 199 -4.82 -13.16 -0.78
CA LYS A 199 -5.85 -13.18 -1.84
C LYS A 199 -5.89 -11.92 -2.70
N GLN A 200 -5.34 -10.81 -2.25
CA GLN A 200 -5.20 -9.60 -3.06
C GLN A 200 -3.98 -9.63 -3.98
N GLY A 201 -3.13 -10.63 -3.82
CA GLY A 201 -1.95 -10.81 -4.67
C GLY A 201 -2.33 -11.05 -6.12
N VAL A 202 -1.71 -10.30 -7.02
CA VAL A 202 -1.88 -10.44 -8.47
C VAL A 202 -0.53 -10.61 -9.15
N PRO A 203 -0.50 -11.34 -10.27
CA PRO A 203 0.73 -11.45 -11.06
C PRO A 203 1.15 -10.09 -11.61
N ARG A 204 2.45 -9.96 -11.95
CA ARG A 204 2.99 -8.75 -12.57
C ARG A 204 4.04 -9.09 -13.61
N TRP A 205 4.08 -8.32 -14.70
CA TRP A 205 5.25 -8.31 -15.57
C TRP A 205 6.35 -7.43 -14.96
N THR A 206 7.61 -7.77 -15.21
CA THR A 206 8.77 -7.00 -14.75
C THR A 206 9.37 -6.13 -15.87
N THR A 207 8.73 -6.13 -17.04
CA THR A 207 9.19 -5.45 -18.26
C THR A 207 8.29 -4.28 -18.66
N THR A 208 7.26 -3.97 -17.87
CA THR A 208 6.18 -3.02 -18.19
C THR A 208 6.27 -1.69 -17.43
N ASP A 209 7.34 -1.45 -16.69
CA ASP A 209 7.46 -0.25 -15.83
C ASP A 209 7.27 1.06 -16.61
N ARG A 210 7.72 1.12 -17.88
CA ARG A 210 7.53 2.31 -18.74
C ARG A 210 6.05 2.57 -19.04
N GLN A 211 5.29 1.52 -19.35
CA GLN A 211 3.86 1.61 -19.66
C GLN A 211 3.06 1.94 -18.39
N ILE A 212 3.42 1.34 -17.26
CA ILE A 212 2.83 1.64 -15.96
C ILE A 212 3.06 3.13 -15.62
N GLN A 213 4.28 3.64 -15.82
CA GLN A 213 4.58 5.06 -15.59
C GLN A 213 3.72 5.97 -16.47
N ALA A 214 3.62 5.66 -17.76
CA ALA A 214 2.81 6.44 -18.69
C ALA A 214 1.32 6.50 -18.27
N ALA A 215 0.79 5.40 -17.74
CA ALA A 215 -0.58 5.34 -17.23
C ALA A 215 -0.75 6.18 -15.94
N TYR A 216 0.22 6.13 -15.01
CA TYR A 216 0.22 7.00 -13.83
C TYR A 216 0.36 8.47 -14.20
N ASP A 217 1.22 8.81 -15.16
CA ASP A 217 1.37 10.18 -15.65
C ASP A 217 0.04 10.67 -16.27
N ALA A 218 -0.68 9.83 -17.01
CA ALA A 218 -1.99 10.16 -17.54
C ALA A 218 -3.03 10.42 -16.41
N LEU A 219 -2.98 9.66 -15.32
CA LEU A 219 -3.82 9.90 -14.14
C LEU A 219 -3.49 11.25 -13.50
N VAL A 220 -2.21 11.58 -13.33
CA VAL A 220 -1.75 12.88 -12.82
C VAL A 220 -2.24 14.01 -13.72
N GLN A 221 -2.12 13.87 -15.05
CA GLN A 221 -2.62 14.88 -15.97
C GLN A 221 -4.13 15.10 -15.87
N THR A 222 -4.89 14.05 -15.59
CA THR A 222 -6.36 14.07 -15.54
C THR A 222 -6.91 14.62 -14.21
N VAL A 223 -6.26 14.29 -13.08
CA VAL A 223 -6.84 14.52 -11.74
C VAL A 223 -6.16 15.67 -10.99
N CYS A 224 -4.86 15.90 -11.21
CA CYS A 224 -4.11 16.86 -10.38
C CYS A 224 -4.32 18.33 -10.79
N PRO A 225 -4.20 19.31 -9.87
CA PRO A 225 -3.30 19.29 -8.71
C PRO A 225 -3.76 18.35 -7.59
N CYS A 226 -2.82 17.55 -7.05
CA CYS A 226 -3.12 16.46 -6.13
C CYS A 226 -1.96 16.20 -5.13
N VAL A 227 -2.22 15.41 -4.09
CA VAL A 227 -1.22 14.76 -3.26
C VAL A 227 -1.15 13.30 -3.64
N VAL A 228 0.06 12.76 -3.78
CA VAL A 228 0.27 11.35 -4.15
C VAL A 228 0.82 10.58 -2.95
N VAL A 229 0.14 9.50 -2.58
CA VAL A 229 0.56 8.56 -1.53
C VAL A 229 0.85 7.23 -2.21
N VAL A 230 2.07 6.76 -2.08
CA VAL A 230 2.55 5.57 -2.79
C VAL A 230 3.10 4.54 -1.82
N HIS A 231 2.99 3.27 -2.19
CA HIS A 231 3.57 2.17 -1.42
C HIS A 231 4.54 1.35 -2.28
N SER A 232 5.69 0.98 -1.71
CA SER A 232 6.63 0.01 -2.30
C SER A 232 7.02 0.35 -3.75
N GLN A 233 6.71 -0.52 -4.72
CA GLN A 233 6.95 -0.26 -6.15
C GLN A 233 6.27 1.02 -6.63
N GLY A 234 5.11 1.36 -6.08
CA GLY A 234 4.44 2.64 -6.37
C GLY A 234 5.33 3.85 -6.09
N GLY A 235 6.31 3.73 -5.18
CA GLY A 235 7.30 4.77 -4.89
C GLY A 235 8.13 5.16 -6.11
N ASN A 236 8.59 4.17 -6.90
CA ASN A 236 9.37 4.42 -8.12
C ASN A 236 8.56 5.28 -9.11
N PHE A 237 7.30 4.94 -9.28
CA PHE A 237 6.39 5.66 -10.17
C PHE A 237 6.01 7.04 -9.61
N GLY A 238 5.82 7.15 -8.29
CA GLY A 238 5.49 8.42 -7.64
C GLY A 238 6.62 9.44 -7.75
N PHE A 239 7.86 9.05 -7.46
CA PHE A 239 9.02 9.93 -7.62
C PHE A 239 9.21 10.35 -9.08
N THR A 240 9.03 9.43 -10.04
CA THR A 240 9.11 9.74 -11.46
C THR A 240 7.97 10.64 -11.92
N ALA A 241 6.74 10.42 -11.46
CA ALA A 241 5.61 11.29 -11.76
C ALA A 241 5.81 12.72 -11.23
N ALA A 242 6.43 12.86 -10.05
CA ALA A 242 6.81 14.17 -9.51
C ALA A 242 7.83 14.90 -10.42
N LEU A 243 8.78 14.17 -11.00
CA LEU A 243 9.71 14.71 -12.00
C LEU A 243 9.01 15.07 -13.31
N ASN A 244 8.05 14.28 -13.76
CA ASN A 244 7.35 14.49 -15.03
C ASN A 244 6.32 15.64 -14.96
N ALA A 245 5.73 15.89 -13.78
CA ALA A 245 4.70 16.90 -13.58
C ALA A 245 4.88 17.68 -12.25
N PRO A 246 6.01 18.38 -12.06
CA PRO A 246 6.34 19.03 -10.78
C PRO A 246 5.38 20.17 -10.41
N ASP A 247 4.69 20.74 -11.36
CA ASP A 247 3.68 21.79 -11.18
C ASP A 247 2.31 21.23 -10.76
N LYS A 248 2.08 19.95 -10.90
CA LYS A 248 0.80 19.29 -10.60
C LYS A 248 0.78 18.58 -9.27
N ILE A 249 1.89 17.99 -8.83
CA ILE A 249 1.98 17.28 -7.55
C ILE A 249 2.31 18.26 -6.44
N ARG A 250 1.45 18.34 -5.43
CA ARG A 250 1.55 19.28 -4.30
C ARG A 250 2.29 18.73 -3.11
N ALA A 251 2.34 17.41 -2.97
CA ALA A 251 3.17 16.68 -2.02
C ALA A 251 3.25 15.20 -2.44
N LEU A 252 4.30 14.53 -2.01
CA LEU A 252 4.50 13.10 -2.19
C LEU A 252 4.77 12.43 -0.84
N VAL A 253 3.97 11.41 -0.51
CA VAL A 253 4.15 10.54 0.64
C VAL A 253 4.51 9.15 0.15
N ALA A 254 5.70 8.67 0.48
CA ALA A 254 6.19 7.36 0.06
C ALA A 254 6.27 6.42 1.27
N ILE A 255 5.39 5.43 1.29
CA ILE A 255 5.32 4.41 2.32
C ILE A 255 6.20 3.23 1.90
N GLU A 256 7.30 3.01 2.60
CA GLU A 256 8.22 1.92 2.32
C GLU A 256 8.60 1.82 0.82
N PRO A 257 9.02 2.90 0.14
CA PRO A 257 9.27 2.88 -1.30
C PRO A 257 10.40 1.90 -1.65
N SER A 258 10.28 1.20 -2.79
CA SER A 258 11.25 0.18 -3.20
C SER A 258 12.37 0.70 -4.11
N GLY A 259 12.38 1.98 -4.44
CA GLY A 259 13.42 2.62 -5.24
C GLY A 259 13.15 4.10 -5.45
N ALA A 260 14.16 4.80 -5.97
CA ALA A 260 14.13 6.22 -6.30
C ALA A 260 14.90 6.50 -7.60
N PRO A 261 14.67 7.65 -8.24
CA PRO A 261 15.45 8.04 -9.42
C PRO A 261 16.94 8.11 -9.10
N PRO A 262 17.81 7.59 -10.00
CA PRO A 262 19.26 7.51 -9.72
C PRO A 262 20.02 8.83 -9.94
N GLN A 263 19.39 9.84 -10.58
CA GLN A 263 20.09 11.01 -11.09
C GLN A 263 19.94 12.23 -10.16
N ALA A 264 21.04 12.65 -9.56
CA ALA A 264 21.12 13.82 -8.67
C ALA A 264 20.63 15.13 -9.32
N ALA A 265 20.93 15.34 -10.61
CA ALA A 265 20.57 16.57 -11.32
C ALA A 265 19.06 16.78 -11.43
N GLU A 266 18.25 15.73 -11.33
CA GLU A 266 16.79 15.81 -11.42
C GLU A 266 16.14 16.27 -10.11
N ALA A 267 16.80 16.11 -8.97
CA ALA A 267 16.26 16.49 -7.66
C ALA A 267 15.86 17.98 -7.58
N ALA A 268 16.57 18.85 -8.30
CA ALA A 268 16.25 20.27 -8.36
C ALA A 268 14.88 20.57 -8.97
N ARG A 269 14.37 19.68 -9.83
CA ARG A 269 13.04 19.84 -10.48
C ARG A 269 11.88 19.67 -9.49
N VAL A 270 12.09 18.89 -8.42
CA VAL A 270 11.07 18.56 -7.42
C VAL A 270 11.27 19.28 -6.10
N LYS A 271 12.20 20.23 -6.01
CA LYS A 271 12.50 20.97 -4.76
C LYS A 271 11.28 21.73 -4.18
N GLY A 272 10.32 22.07 -5.01
CA GLY A 272 9.07 22.75 -4.61
C GLY A 272 7.98 21.77 -4.09
N ILE A 273 8.22 20.48 -4.14
CA ILE A 273 7.27 19.44 -3.70
C ILE A 273 7.75 18.91 -2.34
N PRO A 274 7.00 19.06 -1.25
CA PRO A 274 7.30 18.39 0.00
C PRO A 274 7.26 16.87 -0.17
N HIS A 275 8.30 16.18 0.32
CA HIS A 275 8.40 14.72 0.31
C HIS A 275 8.42 14.18 1.74
N LEU A 276 7.61 13.17 2.01
CA LEU A 276 7.68 12.36 3.22
C LEU A 276 7.97 10.90 2.85
N VAL A 277 8.97 10.30 3.48
CA VAL A 277 9.19 8.85 3.42
C VAL A 277 8.88 8.26 4.79
N VAL A 278 8.09 7.18 4.81
CA VAL A 278 7.72 6.47 6.04
C VAL A 278 8.35 5.08 6.03
N TRP A 279 9.06 4.74 7.11
CA TRP A 279 9.70 3.45 7.28
C TRP A 279 9.11 2.67 8.46
N GLY A 280 8.80 1.40 8.24
CA GLY A 280 8.48 0.42 9.27
C GLY A 280 9.72 -0.19 9.93
N ASP A 281 9.53 -1.30 10.61
CA ASP A 281 10.59 -1.94 11.40
C ASP A 281 11.40 -2.96 10.58
N ARG A 282 12.52 -3.42 11.15
CA ARG A 282 13.40 -4.51 10.66
C ARG A 282 14.04 -4.26 9.29
N ILE A 283 14.15 -3.00 8.86
CA ILE A 283 14.88 -2.65 7.62
C ILE A 283 16.35 -3.05 7.74
N ALA A 284 16.99 -2.78 8.88
CA ALA A 284 18.41 -3.02 9.09
C ALA A 284 18.80 -4.51 9.16
N SER A 285 17.85 -5.39 9.45
CA SER A 285 18.09 -6.85 9.48
C SER A 285 18.02 -7.52 8.11
N ASP A 286 17.54 -6.80 7.09
CA ASP A 286 17.42 -7.31 5.72
C ASP A 286 18.37 -6.55 4.76
N PRO A 287 19.37 -7.23 4.17
CA PRO A 287 20.31 -6.58 3.26
C PRO A 287 19.67 -5.96 2.01
N PHE A 288 18.55 -6.51 1.51
CA PHE A 288 17.83 -5.93 0.39
C PHE A 288 17.19 -4.60 0.81
N TRP A 289 16.40 -4.60 1.90
CA TRP A 289 15.75 -3.40 2.39
C TRP A 289 16.71 -2.34 2.87
N THR A 290 17.86 -2.73 3.44
CA THR A 290 18.94 -1.79 3.81
C THR A 290 19.45 -1.03 2.58
N ARG A 291 19.72 -1.73 1.47
CA ARG A 291 20.16 -1.08 0.21
C ARG A 291 19.08 -0.19 -0.39
N VAL A 292 17.84 -0.64 -0.37
CA VAL A 292 16.69 0.17 -0.82
C VAL A 292 16.61 1.47 -0.02
N ARG A 293 16.64 1.39 1.31
CA ARG A 293 16.59 2.55 2.19
C ARG A 293 17.75 3.54 1.90
N GLN A 294 18.98 3.05 1.76
CA GLN A 294 20.14 3.89 1.41
C GLN A 294 19.95 4.62 0.07
N ASN A 295 19.31 3.98 -0.92
CA ASN A 295 18.98 4.61 -2.20
C ASN A 295 18.00 5.78 -2.02
N ILE A 296 16.95 5.55 -1.24
CA ILE A 296 15.93 6.55 -0.94
C ILE A 296 16.52 7.72 -0.15
N GLU A 297 17.34 7.43 0.85
CA GLU A 297 18.03 8.46 1.66
C GLU A 297 18.93 9.35 0.79
N ARG A 298 19.70 8.75 -0.15
CA ARG A 298 20.48 9.53 -1.14
C ARG A 298 19.60 10.45 -1.99
N TRP A 299 18.44 9.97 -2.45
CA TRP A 299 17.50 10.79 -3.18
C TRP A 299 16.97 11.96 -2.33
N GLN A 300 16.59 11.69 -1.09
CA GLN A 300 16.17 12.74 -0.14
C GLN A 300 17.29 13.77 0.12
N ASP A 301 18.54 13.32 0.25
CA ASP A 301 19.70 14.21 0.41
C ASP A 301 19.89 15.13 -0.80
N GLN A 302 19.69 14.60 -2.01
CA GLN A 302 19.76 15.39 -3.23
C GLN A 302 18.66 16.45 -3.30
N ILE A 303 17.42 16.12 -2.88
CA ILE A 303 16.32 17.09 -2.79
C ILE A 303 16.67 18.19 -1.78
N ARG A 304 17.17 17.81 -0.60
CA ARG A 304 17.59 18.76 0.45
C ARG A 304 18.74 19.66 -0.02
N ALA A 305 19.72 19.09 -0.68
CA ALA A 305 20.85 19.84 -1.26
C ALA A 305 20.38 20.85 -2.34
N ALA A 306 19.30 20.54 -3.06
CA ALA A 306 18.67 21.46 -4.02
C ALA A 306 17.76 22.53 -3.35
N GLY A 307 17.67 22.56 -2.01
CA GLY A 307 16.83 23.46 -1.24
C GLY A 307 15.36 23.03 -1.10
N GLY A 308 15.05 21.75 -1.36
CA GLY A 308 13.71 21.18 -1.22
C GLY A 308 13.45 20.53 0.14
N GLY A 309 12.16 20.27 0.44
CA GLY A 309 11.72 19.57 1.65
C GLY A 309 11.67 18.06 1.44
N ALA A 310 12.50 17.30 2.14
CA ALA A 310 12.43 15.84 2.15
C ALA A 310 12.62 15.34 3.59
N GLU A 311 11.55 14.76 4.14
CA GLU A 311 11.43 14.35 5.52
C GLU A 311 11.29 12.84 5.64
N THR A 312 11.69 12.29 6.78
CA THR A 312 11.56 10.86 7.07
C THR A 312 10.78 10.68 8.37
N LEU A 313 9.78 9.83 8.34
CA LEU A 313 9.11 9.27 9.51
C LEU A 313 9.64 7.86 9.70
N ASP A 314 10.59 7.70 10.59
CA ASP A 314 11.17 6.41 10.96
C ASP A 314 10.44 5.91 12.22
N LEU A 315 9.46 5.03 12.03
CA LEU A 315 8.61 4.54 13.13
C LEU A 315 9.41 3.92 14.28
N PRO A 316 10.43 3.05 14.01
CA PRO A 316 11.28 2.52 15.07
C PRO A 316 12.06 3.60 15.85
N ALA A 317 12.54 4.65 15.18
CA ALA A 317 13.24 5.76 15.84
C ALA A 317 12.32 6.56 16.76
N GLU A 318 11.00 6.56 16.49
CA GLU A 318 9.98 7.15 17.35
C GLU A 318 9.39 6.16 18.38
N GLY A 319 10.03 4.99 18.56
CA GLY A 319 9.60 3.96 19.52
C GLY A 319 8.43 3.09 19.06
N ILE A 320 7.97 3.23 17.80
CA ILE A 320 6.89 2.44 17.22
C ILE A 320 7.49 1.23 16.52
N ARG A 321 7.42 0.07 17.15
CA ARG A 321 8.05 -1.17 16.69
C ARG A 321 7.08 -2.16 16.10
N GLY A 322 7.63 -3.12 15.33
CA GLY A 322 6.90 -4.27 14.80
C GLY A 322 6.09 -4.01 13.54
N ASN A 323 6.15 -2.81 12.97
CA ASN A 323 5.48 -2.53 11.71
C ASN A 323 6.14 -3.29 10.55
N SER A 324 5.30 -3.94 9.77
CA SER A 324 5.67 -4.71 8.59
C SER A 324 5.96 -3.80 7.38
N HIS A 325 6.24 -4.40 6.21
CA HIS A 325 6.25 -3.65 4.95
C HIS A 325 4.86 -3.10 4.57
N MET A 326 3.81 -3.65 5.16
CA MET A 326 2.42 -3.29 4.88
C MET A 326 1.83 -2.40 5.97
N LEU A 327 2.44 -1.23 6.23
CA LEU A 327 2.06 -0.32 7.32
C LEU A 327 0.55 -0.02 7.37
N MET A 328 -0.08 0.07 6.19
CA MET A 328 -1.51 0.33 6.04
C MET A 328 -2.39 -0.86 6.41
N MET A 329 -1.81 -2.04 6.60
CA MET A 329 -2.49 -3.28 7.01
C MET A 329 -2.23 -3.64 8.47
N ASP A 330 -1.21 -3.05 9.10
CA ASP A 330 -0.81 -3.32 10.47
C ASP A 330 -1.88 -2.92 11.49
N ALA A 331 -1.86 -3.50 12.68
CA ALA A 331 -2.85 -3.24 13.73
C ALA A 331 -2.91 -1.77 14.17
N ASN A 332 -1.80 -1.04 14.02
CA ASN A 332 -1.71 0.41 14.28
C ASN A 332 -1.77 1.27 13.01
N SER A 333 -2.38 0.78 11.93
CA SER A 333 -2.44 1.47 10.63
C SER A 333 -2.98 2.90 10.74
N ASP A 334 -4.01 3.13 11.57
CA ASP A 334 -4.61 4.45 11.78
C ASP A 334 -3.68 5.41 12.54
N GLU A 335 -2.83 4.91 13.44
CA GLU A 335 -1.80 5.71 14.08
C GLU A 335 -0.79 6.24 13.06
N VAL A 336 -0.33 5.36 12.16
CA VAL A 336 0.59 5.73 11.08
C VAL A 336 -0.08 6.71 10.11
N ALA A 337 -1.32 6.45 9.70
CA ALA A 337 -2.11 7.36 8.86
C ALA A 337 -2.28 8.73 9.51
N SER A 338 -2.52 8.78 10.83
CA SER A 338 -2.66 10.04 11.59
C SER A 338 -1.36 10.86 11.57
N ARG A 339 -0.19 10.23 11.59
CA ARG A 339 1.10 10.91 11.47
C ARG A 339 1.29 11.49 10.07
N VAL A 340 0.94 10.73 9.03
CA VAL A 340 0.92 11.21 7.64
C VAL A 340 -0.04 12.40 7.49
N GLN A 341 -1.23 12.31 8.07
CA GLN A 341 -2.22 13.39 8.05
C GLN A 341 -1.68 14.67 8.71
N ARG A 342 -1.11 14.58 9.91
CA ARG A 342 -0.51 15.73 10.60
C ARG A 342 0.64 16.35 9.80
N TRP A 343 1.43 15.53 9.12
CA TRP A 343 2.44 16.05 8.21
C TRP A 343 1.82 16.83 7.05
N MET A 344 0.78 16.32 6.41
CA MET A 344 0.06 17.05 5.35
C MET A 344 -0.54 18.37 5.85
N GLU A 345 -1.09 18.39 7.06
CA GLU A 345 -1.58 19.61 7.72
C GLU A 345 -0.45 20.63 7.91
N SER A 346 0.72 20.17 8.39
CA SER A 346 1.90 21.03 8.56
C SER A 346 2.43 21.65 7.27
N LYS A 347 2.09 21.05 6.10
CA LYS A 347 2.44 21.58 4.77
C LYS A 347 1.36 22.47 4.17
N GLY A 348 0.31 22.81 4.93
CA GLY A 348 -0.77 23.68 4.47
C GLY A 348 -1.65 23.05 3.38
N LEU A 349 -1.75 21.72 3.36
CA LEU A 349 -2.54 20.98 2.36
C LEU A 349 -4.02 20.88 2.74
N MET A 350 -4.40 21.34 3.93
CA MET A 350 -5.78 21.43 4.37
C MET A 350 -6.31 22.86 4.19
N ARG A 351 -7.62 22.99 4.08
CA ARG A 351 -8.32 24.29 4.11
C ARG A 351 -8.42 24.77 5.56
N ASP A 352 -8.41 26.07 5.74
CA ASP A 352 -8.60 26.72 7.03
C ASP A 352 -10.03 26.50 7.52
#